data_0ee418b65ce503c7568d7e083b6e90db
#
_entry.id   0ee418b65ce503c7568d7e083b6e90db
#
_cell.length_a   1.000
_cell.length_b   1.000
_cell.length_c   1.000
_cell.angle_alpha   90.00
_cell.angle_beta   90.00
_cell.angle_gamma   90.00
#
_symmetry.space_group_name_H-M   'P 1'
#
loop_
_entity.id
_entity.type
_entity.pdbx_description
1 polymer ?
#
loop_
_entity_poly.entity_id
_entity_poly.type
_entity_poly.pdbx_seq_one_letter_code
_entity_poly.pdbx_strand_id
1 'polypeptide(L)'
;MKSEFKNKIINGNSLEELKKIPGETFDLVFADPPYNLQLKSELTRPDRSKVSAVNEKWDQFESFKKYDDFTYTWLKECKRILKKNGAIWV
;
A
#
# COMPACT_ATOMS: atom_id res chain seq x y z
N MET A 1 -13.03 -10.40 16.12
CA MET A 1 -11.65 -10.14 15.70
C MET A 1 -10.69 -10.81 16.65
N LYS A 2 -9.69 -11.48 16.10
CA LYS A 2 -8.65 -12.10 16.94
C LYS A 2 -7.80 -11.00 17.56
N SER A 3 -7.47 -11.15 18.84
CA SER A 3 -6.74 -10.13 19.60
C SER A 3 -5.34 -9.85 19.03
N GLU A 4 -4.73 -10.80 18.34
CA GLU A 4 -3.40 -10.64 17.74
C GLU A 4 -3.34 -9.57 16.67
N PHE A 5 -4.47 -9.18 16.08
CA PHE A 5 -4.55 -8.13 15.06
C PHE A 5 -5.24 -6.86 15.53
N LYS A 6 -5.65 -6.82 16.80
CA LYS A 6 -6.37 -5.67 17.35
C LYS A 6 -5.40 -4.68 17.98
N ASN A 7 -5.54 -3.40 17.61
CA ASN A 7 -4.76 -2.30 18.19
C ASN A 7 -3.24 -2.51 18.06
N LYS A 8 -2.80 -2.97 16.89
CA LYS A 8 -1.38 -3.23 16.62
C LYS A 8 -0.87 -2.45 15.43
N ILE A 9 0.39 -2.08 15.49
CA ILE A 9 1.14 -1.58 14.33
C ILE A 9 2.11 -2.68 13.93
N ILE A 10 2.03 -3.11 12.68
CA ILE A 10 2.90 -4.15 12.14
C ILE A 10 3.79 -3.53 11.09
N ASN A 11 5.10 -3.56 11.33
CA ASN A 11 6.09 -3.06 10.39
C ASN A 11 6.63 -4.23 9.58
N GLY A 12 6.42 -4.18 8.27
CA GLY A 12 6.86 -5.26 7.40
C GLY A 12 6.39 -5.07 5.97
N ASN A 13 6.65 -6.06 5.16
CA ASN A 13 6.15 -6.10 3.79
C ASN A 13 4.64 -6.37 3.80
N SER A 14 3.86 -5.44 3.25
CA SER A 14 2.40 -5.53 3.31
C SER A 14 1.86 -6.79 2.66
N LEU A 15 2.44 -7.23 1.54
CA LEU A 15 1.96 -8.43 0.86
C LEU A 15 2.14 -9.68 1.72
N GLU A 16 3.25 -9.74 2.43
CA GLU A 16 3.52 -10.88 3.33
C GLU A 16 2.67 -10.81 4.59
N GLU A 17 2.54 -9.62 5.17
CA GLU A 17 1.77 -9.45 6.41
C GLU A 17 0.27 -9.65 6.19
N LEU A 18 -0.26 -9.19 5.06
CA LEU A 18 -1.67 -9.39 4.73
C LEU A 18 -2.03 -10.87 4.64
N LYS A 19 -1.14 -11.69 4.11
CA LYS A 19 -1.39 -13.13 3.99
C LYS A 19 -1.59 -13.82 5.33
N LYS A 20 -1.03 -13.28 6.40
CA LYS A 20 -1.15 -13.84 7.75
C LYS A 20 -2.50 -13.56 8.39
N ILE A 21 -3.26 -12.61 7.85
CA ILE A 21 -4.55 -12.22 8.40
C ILE A 21 -5.63 -13.16 7.87
N PRO A 22 -6.48 -13.71 8.74
CA PRO A 22 -7.60 -14.53 8.30
C PRO A 22 -8.58 -13.74 7.44
N GLY A 23 -9.30 -14.43 6.57
CA GLY A 23 -10.35 -13.81 5.78
C GLY A 23 -11.49 -13.29 6.65
N GLU A 24 -12.22 -12.32 6.13
CA GLU A 24 -13.41 -11.74 6.77
C GLU A 24 -13.17 -11.30 8.21
N THR A 25 -12.03 -10.61 8.44
CA THR A 25 -11.62 -10.17 9.78
C THR A 25 -12.01 -8.72 10.07
N PHE A 26 -11.91 -7.85 9.07
CA PHE A 26 -12.06 -6.41 9.26
C PHE A 26 -13.32 -5.85 8.63
N ASP A 27 -13.81 -4.76 9.21
CA ASP A 27 -14.97 -4.02 8.69
C ASP A 27 -14.55 -2.92 7.73
N LEU A 28 -13.33 -2.40 7.87
CA LEU A 28 -12.83 -1.30 7.06
C LEU A 28 -11.33 -1.48 6.81
N VAL A 29 -10.93 -1.24 5.58
CA VAL A 29 -9.52 -1.07 5.22
C VAL A 29 -9.35 0.35 4.70
N PHE A 30 -8.36 1.05 5.23
CA PHE A 30 -7.92 2.35 4.70
C PHE A 30 -6.51 2.18 4.19
N ALA A 31 -6.32 2.30 2.89
CA ALA A 31 -5.05 2.01 2.25
C ALA A 31 -4.42 3.26 1.65
N ASP A 32 -3.11 3.40 1.89
CA ASP A 32 -2.29 4.44 1.29
C ASP A 32 -1.11 3.78 0.59
N PRO A 33 -1.34 3.20 -0.61
CA PRO A 33 -0.32 2.46 -1.31
C PRO A 33 0.67 3.37 -2.03
N PRO A 34 1.83 2.85 -2.44
CA PRO A 34 2.72 3.59 -3.31
C PRO A 34 2.04 3.90 -4.65
N TYR A 35 2.31 5.07 -5.19
CA TYR A 35 1.66 5.55 -6.42
C TYR A 35 2.54 5.39 -7.66
N ASN A 36 3.68 4.73 -7.53
CA ASN A 36 4.62 4.55 -8.63
C ASN A 36 5.07 5.88 -9.24
N LEU A 37 5.48 6.79 -8.39
CA LEU A 37 5.93 8.11 -8.82
C LEU A 37 7.31 8.00 -9.47
N GLN A 38 7.33 7.73 -10.77
CA GLN A 38 8.57 7.64 -11.54
C GLN A 38 8.90 9.00 -12.12
N LEU A 39 9.42 9.88 -11.27
CA LEU A 39 9.78 11.23 -11.66
C LEU A 39 11.18 11.21 -12.29
N LYS A 40 11.28 11.63 -13.54
CA LYS A 40 12.53 11.63 -14.29
C LYS A 40 13.37 12.89 -14.07
N SER A 41 12.79 13.92 -13.47
CA SER A 41 13.46 15.19 -13.21
C SER A 41 13.25 15.58 -11.76
N GLU A 42 14.18 16.40 -11.26
CA GLU A 42 14.06 16.94 -9.93
C GLU A 42 12.93 17.96 -9.87
N LEU A 43 12.20 17.92 -8.76
CA LEU A 43 11.22 18.95 -8.46
C LEU A 43 11.91 20.14 -7.79
N THR A 44 11.45 21.34 -8.08
CA THR A 44 11.95 22.54 -7.40
C THR A 44 10.84 23.14 -6.56
N ARG A 45 11.23 23.64 -5.38
CA ARG A 45 10.32 24.37 -4.52
C ARG A 45 10.13 25.79 -5.06
N PRO A 46 9.09 26.51 -4.59
CA PRO A 46 8.90 27.91 -5.01
C PRO A 46 10.12 28.82 -4.75
N ASP A 47 10.94 28.50 -3.76
CA ASP A 47 12.17 29.22 -3.45
C ASP A 47 13.36 28.77 -4.33
N ARG A 48 13.11 27.93 -5.32
CA ARG A 48 14.08 27.36 -6.25
C ARG A 48 15.04 26.36 -5.63
N SER A 49 14.85 25.95 -4.38
CA SER A 49 15.61 24.83 -3.85
C SER A 49 15.11 23.53 -4.48
N LYS A 50 16.04 22.61 -4.71
CA LYS A 50 15.68 21.32 -5.29
C LYS A 50 15.04 20.44 -4.23
N VAL A 51 13.93 19.81 -4.60
CA VAL A 51 13.30 18.78 -3.79
C VAL A 51 13.61 17.46 -4.46
N SER A 52 14.15 16.53 -3.72
CA SER A 52 14.30 15.17 -4.25
C SER A 52 12.92 14.63 -4.57
N ALA A 53 12.72 14.18 -5.81
CA ALA A 53 11.57 13.37 -6.14
C ALA A 53 11.59 12.13 -5.26
N VAL A 54 10.46 11.42 -5.16
CA VAL A 54 10.41 10.20 -4.39
C VAL A 54 11.43 9.22 -4.95
N ASN A 55 12.54 9.05 -4.22
CA ASN A 55 13.61 8.14 -4.59
C ASN A 55 13.55 6.82 -3.85
N GLU A 56 12.51 6.65 -3.04
CA GLU A 56 12.35 5.44 -2.26
C GLU A 56 12.03 4.26 -3.17
N LYS A 57 12.79 3.19 -3.04
CA LYS A 57 12.61 2.01 -3.88
C LYS A 57 11.22 1.40 -3.74
N TRP A 58 10.61 1.53 -2.58
CA TRP A 58 9.28 0.98 -2.33
C TRP A 58 8.18 1.69 -3.14
N ASP A 59 8.45 2.91 -3.65
CA ASP A 59 7.50 3.66 -4.48
C ASP A 59 7.89 3.68 -5.96
N GLN A 60 8.93 2.93 -6.33
CA GLN A 60 9.41 2.83 -7.71
C GLN A 60 9.30 1.40 -8.20
N PHE A 61 8.69 1.23 -9.35
CA PHE A 61 8.50 -0.08 -9.96
C PHE A 61 9.21 -0.12 -11.31
N GLU A 62 9.78 -1.27 -11.64
CA GLU A 62 10.54 -1.45 -12.88
C GLU A 62 9.68 -1.27 -14.13
N SER A 63 8.38 -1.53 -14.02
CA SER A 63 7.46 -1.42 -15.16
C SER A 63 6.05 -1.20 -14.65
N PHE A 64 5.18 -0.70 -15.53
CA PHE A 64 3.76 -0.58 -15.21
C PHE A 64 3.14 -1.95 -14.92
N LYS A 65 3.60 -2.99 -15.62
CA LYS A 65 3.10 -4.34 -15.37
C LYS A 65 3.39 -4.78 -13.93
N LYS A 66 4.59 -4.54 -13.45
CA LYS A 66 4.93 -4.90 -12.06
C LYS A 66 4.13 -4.11 -11.05
N TYR A 67 3.88 -2.84 -11.33
CA TYR A 67 3.03 -2.02 -10.49
C TYR A 67 1.59 -2.54 -10.49
N ASP A 68 1.06 -2.91 -11.65
CA ASP A 68 -0.29 -3.46 -11.76
C ASP A 68 -0.40 -4.79 -11.01
N ASP A 69 0.60 -5.66 -11.15
CA ASP A 69 0.62 -6.94 -10.44
C ASP A 69 0.65 -6.73 -8.92
N PHE A 70 1.45 -5.79 -8.45
CA PHE A 70 1.50 -5.42 -7.05
C PHE A 70 0.14 -4.92 -6.56
N THR A 71 -0.47 -4.01 -7.32
CA THR A 71 -1.75 -3.41 -6.98
C THR A 71 -2.85 -4.46 -6.93
N TYR A 72 -2.90 -5.33 -7.93
CA TYR A 72 -3.86 -6.43 -7.95
C TYR A 72 -3.72 -7.32 -6.72
N THR A 73 -2.49 -7.64 -6.37
CA THR A 73 -2.20 -8.56 -5.26
C THR A 73 -2.67 -7.99 -3.93
N TRP A 74 -2.32 -6.74 -3.61
CA TRP A 74 -2.72 -6.19 -2.33
C TRP A 74 -4.22 -5.88 -2.25
N LEU A 75 -4.84 -5.47 -3.37
CA LEU A 75 -6.29 -5.27 -3.41
C LEU A 75 -7.04 -6.59 -3.20
N LYS A 76 -6.57 -7.66 -3.81
CA LYS A 76 -7.16 -8.98 -3.65
C LYS A 76 -7.09 -9.43 -2.18
N GLU A 77 -5.95 -9.22 -1.54
CA GLU A 77 -5.79 -9.58 -0.13
C GLU A 77 -6.66 -8.70 0.78
N CYS A 78 -6.78 -7.40 0.48
CA CYS A 78 -7.66 -6.52 1.23
C CYS A 78 -9.12 -6.97 1.12
N LYS A 79 -9.55 -7.37 -0.08
CA LYS A 79 -10.88 -7.91 -0.26
C LYS A 79 -11.10 -9.18 0.57
N ARG A 80 -10.09 -10.04 0.61
CA ARG A 80 -10.18 -11.31 1.35
C ARG A 80 -10.34 -11.08 2.85
N ILE A 81 -9.60 -10.13 3.43
CA ILE A 81 -9.63 -9.87 4.87
C ILE A 81 -10.83 -9.02 5.30
N LEU A 82 -11.55 -8.41 4.37
CA LEU A 82 -12.75 -7.67 4.67
C LEU A 82 -13.95 -8.61 4.82
N LYS A 83 -14.80 -8.28 5.78
CA LYS A 83 -16.10 -8.93 5.90
C LYS A 83 -16.97 -8.59 4.69
N LYS A 84 -18.03 -9.37 4.45
CA LYS A 84 -18.87 -9.23 3.25
C LYS A 84 -19.43 -7.83 3.05
N ASN A 85 -19.77 -7.16 4.15
CA ASN A 85 -20.30 -5.79 4.13
C ASN A 85 -19.26 -4.75 4.55
N GLY A 86 -17.99 -5.12 4.51
CA GLY A 86 -16.91 -4.20 4.77
C GLY A 86 -16.64 -3.26 3.61
N ALA A 87 -15.82 -2.25 3.86
CA ALA A 87 -15.48 -1.24 2.86
C ALA A 87 -13.98 -1.00 2.82
N ILE A 88 -13.51 -0.58 1.66
CA ILE A 88 -12.12 -0.15 1.47
C ILE A 88 -12.08 1.27 0.92
N TRP A 89 -11.21 2.08 1.49
CA TRP A 89 -10.89 3.42 1.00
C TRP A 89 -9.41 3.46 0.62
N VAL A 90 -9.15 3.95 -0.56
CA VAL A 90 -7.79 4.02 -1.11
C VAL A 90 -7.39 5.47 -1.36
#